data_98c3e45fcead218ca63f7424f989cc99
#
_entry.id   98c3e45fcead218ca63f7424f989cc99
#
_cell.length_a   1.000
_cell.length_b   1.000
_cell.length_c   1.000
_cell.angle_alpha   90.00
_cell.angle_beta   90.00
_cell.angle_gamma   90.00
#
_symmetry.space_group_name_H-M   'P 1'
#
loop_
_entity.id
_entity.type
_entity.pdbx_description
1 polymer ?
#
loop_
_entity_poly.entity_id
_entity_poly.type
_entity_poly.pdbx_seq_one_letter_code
_entity_poly.pdbx_strand_id
1 'polypeptide(L)'
;MNRLTPVAQAAPVISRPHLWAASFATETGLLHVIAGQDHFQEWWGYGVFFLIVSLCQFIGGALLLFKSSRGLYWAGIVGAVVVLAVWSVSRTIGVHIGPDSAGPEPIGFLDALCGGLECALLFVLVRLLRGSAPAPFEQARMDPAREAYGSIRGQ
;
A
#
# COMPACT_ATOMS: atom_id res chain seq x y z
N MET A 1 44.58 17.19 20.78
CA MET A 1 43.16 16.98 21.14
C MET A 1 42.33 17.34 19.91
N ASN A 2 42.03 16.33 19.07
CA ASN A 2 41.16 16.51 17.88
C ASN A 2 39.71 16.42 18.34
N ARG A 3 38.99 17.55 18.34
CA ARG A 3 37.53 17.55 18.50
C ARG A 3 36.91 17.06 17.18
N LEU A 4 36.43 15.82 17.19
CA LEU A 4 35.58 15.32 16.14
C LEU A 4 34.26 16.09 16.24
N THR A 5 34.02 17.00 15.28
CA THR A 5 32.72 17.63 15.12
C THR A 5 31.70 16.54 14.75
N PRO A 6 30.58 16.40 15.48
CA PRO A 6 29.56 15.45 15.11
C PRO A 6 28.98 15.85 13.74
N VAL A 7 29.07 14.92 12.78
CA VAL A 7 28.42 15.07 11.48
C VAL A 7 26.92 15.10 11.77
N ALA A 8 26.28 16.24 11.57
CA ALA A 8 24.85 16.38 11.67
C ALA A 8 24.20 15.37 10.68
N GLN A 9 23.54 14.34 11.19
CA GLN A 9 22.76 13.44 10.38
C GLN A 9 21.66 14.27 9.69
N ALA A 10 21.75 14.41 8.38
CA ALA A 10 20.70 15.03 7.59
C ALA A 10 19.39 14.29 7.83
N ALA A 11 18.32 15.04 8.15
CA ALA A 11 16.99 14.47 8.32
C ALA A 11 16.60 13.68 7.04
N PRO A 12 15.93 12.52 7.17
CA PRO A 12 15.54 11.73 6.01
C PRO A 12 14.61 12.56 5.12
N VAL A 13 15.03 12.80 3.89
CA VAL A 13 14.21 13.50 2.90
C VAL A 13 13.14 12.51 2.41
N ILE A 14 11.88 12.74 2.82
CA ILE A 14 10.74 11.93 2.37
C ILE A 14 10.58 12.13 0.85
N SER A 15 10.64 11.06 0.08
CA SER A 15 10.51 11.15 -1.36
C SER A 15 9.06 11.42 -1.78
N ARG A 16 8.86 12.18 -2.88
CA ARG A 16 7.52 12.51 -3.39
C ARG A 16 6.58 11.30 -3.55
N PRO A 17 7.02 10.14 -4.09
CA PRO A 17 6.14 8.98 -4.20
C PRO A 17 5.63 8.45 -2.85
N HIS A 18 6.44 8.52 -1.78
CA HIS A 18 5.98 8.13 -0.44
C HIS A 18 4.93 9.10 0.11
N LEU A 19 5.09 10.40 -0.15
CA LEU A 19 4.06 11.38 0.21
C LEU A 19 2.74 11.10 -0.50
N TRP A 20 2.76 10.84 -1.80
CA TRP A 20 1.55 10.50 -2.55
C TRP A 20 0.90 9.22 -2.04
N ALA A 21 1.69 8.16 -1.80
CA ALA A 21 1.14 6.92 -1.26
C ALA A 21 0.54 7.11 0.13
N ALA A 22 1.18 7.88 1.00
CA ALA A 22 0.66 8.20 2.33
C ALA A 22 -0.62 9.04 2.27
N SER A 23 -0.68 10.05 1.39
CA SER A 23 -1.89 10.86 1.18
C SER A 23 -3.06 9.99 0.70
N PHE A 24 -2.87 9.21 -0.36
CA PHE A 24 -3.93 8.35 -0.88
C PHE A 24 -4.40 7.33 0.16
N ALA A 25 -3.49 6.70 0.92
CA ALA A 25 -3.86 5.79 1.99
C ALA A 25 -4.67 6.49 3.10
N THR A 26 -4.32 7.72 3.45
CA THR A 26 -5.05 8.49 4.46
C THR A 26 -6.42 8.92 3.95
N GLU A 27 -6.50 9.39 2.71
CA GLU A 27 -7.76 9.83 2.08
C GLU A 27 -8.75 8.67 1.92
N THR A 28 -8.28 7.50 1.44
CA THR A 28 -9.12 6.30 1.35
C THR A 28 -9.52 5.81 2.73
N GLY A 29 -8.61 5.83 3.71
CA GLY A 29 -8.94 5.50 5.10
C GLY A 29 -10.07 6.37 5.66
N LEU A 30 -10.04 7.67 5.39
CA LEU A 30 -11.10 8.59 5.80
C LEU A 30 -12.44 8.28 5.12
N LEU A 31 -12.42 8.02 3.81
CA LEU A 31 -13.63 7.63 3.08
C LEU A 31 -14.23 6.33 3.60
N HIS A 32 -13.39 5.35 3.97
CA HIS A 32 -13.86 4.11 4.61
C HIS A 32 -14.45 4.34 6.01
N VAL A 33 -13.93 5.30 6.80
CA VAL A 33 -14.59 5.69 8.07
C VAL A 33 -15.98 6.24 7.79
N ILE A 34 -16.13 7.12 6.81
CA ILE A 34 -17.42 7.71 6.45
C ILE A 34 -18.41 6.64 5.98
N ALA A 35 -18.00 5.80 5.02
CA ALA A 35 -18.81 4.70 4.53
C ALA A 35 -19.17 3.70 5.62
N GLY A 36 -18.24 3.43 6.54
CA GLY A 36 -18.45 2.52 7.65
C GLY A 36 -19.62 2.90 8.57
N GLN A 37 -19.94 4.19 8.71
CA GLN A 37 -21.06 4.65 9.54
C GLN A 37 -22.40 4.14 8.99
N ASP A 38 -22.63 4.24 7.69
CA ASP A 38 -23.85 3.79 7.04
C ASP A 38 -23.93 2.24 7.08
N HIS A 39 -22.83 1.57 6.79
CA HIS A 39 -22.74 0.11 6.81
C HIS A 39 -22.88 -0.52 8.20
N PHE A 40 -22.55 0.21 9.30
CA PHE A 40 -22.88 -0.23 10.65
C PHE A 40 -24.38 -0.29 10.90
N GLN A 41 -25.17 0.58 10.25
CA GLN A 41 -26.63 0.57 10.35
C GLN A 41 -27.25 -0.64 9.63
N GLU A 42 -26.62 -1.09 8.55
CA GLU A 42 -27.07 -2.27 7.80
C GLU A 42 -26.72 -3.55 8.57
N TRP A 43 -25.47 -3.70 8.94
CA TRP A 43 -24.97 -4.83 9.71
C TRP A 43 -23.61 -4.52 10.35
N TRP A 44 -23.48 -4.83 11.62
CA TRP A 44 -22.26 -4.57 12.39
C TRP A 44 -20.99 -5.15 11.74
N GLY A 45 -21.09 -6.31 11.06
CA GLY A 45 -19.94 -6.95 10.40
C GLY A 45 -19.39 -6.13 9.25
N TYR A 46 -20.23 -5.45 8.47
CA TYR A 46 -19.79 -4.51 7.43
C TYR A 46 -19.06 -3.32 8.05
N GLY A 47 -19.65 -2.70 9.07
CA GLY A 47 -19.02 -1.58 9.75
C GLY A 47 -17.66 -1.94 10.35
N VAL A 48 -17.51 -3.13 10.95
CA VAL A 48 -16.21 -3.62 11.46
C VAL A 48 -15.20 -3.81 10.32
N PHE A 49 -15.63 -4.35 9.18
CA PHE A 49 -14.75 -4.46 8.01
C PHE A 49 -14.20 -3.09 7.59
N PHE A 50 -15.04 -2.08 7.42
CA PHE A 50 -14.63 -0.73 7.07
C PHE A 50 -13.69 -0.10 8.11
N LEU A 51 -13.97 -0.33 9.41
CA LEU A 51 -13.10 0.14 10.49
C LEU A 51 -11.70 -0.47 10.43
N ILE A 52 -11.61 -1.79 10.21
CA ILE A 52 -10.32 -2.49 10.06
C ILE A 52 -9.56 -1.96 8.85
N VAL A 53 -10.22 -1.81 7.70
CA VAL A 53 -9.59 -1.27 6.48
C VAL A 53 -9.07 0.14 6.72
N SER A 54 -9.88 1.03 7.32
CA SER A 54 -9.48 2.39 7.66
C SER A 54 -8.25 2.43 8.56
N LEU A 55 -8.24 1.61 9.61
CA LEU A 55 -7.13 1.53 10.56
C LEU A 55 -5.85 1.06 9.87
N CYS A 56 -5.95 0.02 9.03
CA CYS A 56 -4.81 -0.48 8.26
C CYS A 56 -4.26 0.59 7.30
N GLN A 57 -5.13 1.38 6.66
CA GLN A 57 -4.73 2.46 5.76
C GLN A 57 -4.07 3.63 6.49
N PHE A 58 -4.58 4.07 7.64
CA PHE A 58 -3.95 5.11 8.45
C PHE A 58 -2.58 4.67 8.97
N ILE A 59 -2.48 3.45 9.51
CA ILE A 59 -1.19 2.91 9.97
C ILE A 59 -0.23 2.74 8.79
N GLY A 60 -0.69 2.17 7.68
CA GLY A 60 0.10 1.99 6.47
C GLY A 60 0.58 3.31 5.89
N GLY A 61 -0.30 4.32 5.80
CA GLY A 61 0.04 5.66 5.36
C GLY A 61 1.10 6.32 6.24
N ALA A 62 0.93 6.25 7.56
CA ALA A 62 1.93 6.75 8.51
C ALA A 62 3.28 6.03 8.37
N LEU A 63 3.27 4.70 8.25
CA LEU A 63 4.50 3.92 8.07
C LEU A 63 5.23 4.26 6.77
N LEU A 64 4.51 4.54 5.68
CA LEU A 64 5.09 4.94 4.40
C LEU A 64 5.88 6.25 4.47
N LEU A 65 5.59 7.13 5.42
CA LEU A 65 6.34 8.37 5.62
C LEU A 65 7.72 8.11 6.27
N PHE A 66 7.83 7.08 7.11
CA PHE A 66 9.02 6.86 7.93
C PHE A 66 9.81 5.61 7.52
N LYS A 67 9.19 4.69 6.80
CA LYS A 67 9.79 3.38 6.51
C LYS A 67 9.64 3.00 5.04
N SER A 68 10.77 2.90 4.35
CA SER A 68 10.84 2.33 3.00
C SER A 68 11.18 0.85 3.10
N SER A 69 10.21 -0.04 2.83
CA SER A 69 10.46 -1.48 2.82
C SER A 69 9.57 -2.21 1.80
N ARG A 70 10.15 -3.20 1.12
CA ARG A 70 9.42 -4.03 0.14
C ARG A 70 8.22 -4.75 0.78
N GLY A 71 8.35 -5.20 2.03
CA GLY A 71 7.25 -5.85 2.76
C GLY A 71 6.07 -4.91 2.99
N LEU A 72 6.33 -3.63 3.33
CA LEU A 72 5.28 -2.63 3.50
C LEU A 72 4.55 -2.35 2.18
N TYR A 73 5.29 -2.23 1.06
CA TYR A 73 4.68 -2.03 -0.25
C TYR A 73 3.82 -3.22 -0.67
N TRP A 74 4.30 -4.46 -0.47
CA TRP A 74 3.52 -5.66 -0.72
C TRP A 74 2.25 -5.74 0.14
N ALA A 75 2.36 -5.43 1.43
CA ALA A 75 1.19 -5.40 2.32
C ALA A 75 0.14 -4.39 1.83
N GLY A 76 0.58 -3.18 1.45
CA GLY A 76 -0.31 -2.16 0.89
C GLY A 76 -0.94 -2.57 -0.45
N ILE A 77 -0.16 -3.20 -1.36
CA ILE A 77 -0.66 -3.71 -2.64
C ILE A 77 -1.74 -4.78 -2.41
N VAL A 78 -1.46 -5.75 -1.55
CA VAL A 78 -2.43 -6.81 -1.23
C VAL A 78 -3.69 -6.22 -0.61
N GLY A 79 -3.55 -5.27 0.34
CA GLY A 79 -4.68 -4.58 0.96
C GLY A 79 -5.54 -3.85 -0.07
N ALA A 80 -4.94 -3.03 -0.93
CA ALA A 80 -5.66 -2.29 -1.98
C ALA A 80 -6.37 -3.24 -2.97
N VAL A 81 -5.71 -4.34 -3.37
CA VAL A 81 -6.33 -5.35 -4.25
C VAL A 81 -7.53 -6.02 -3.57
N VAL A 82 -7.43 -6.36 -2.29
CA VAL A 82 -8.55 -6.95 -1.53
C VAL A 82 -9.72 -5.98 -1.46
N VAL A 83 -9.49 -4.71 -1.12
CA VAL A 83 -10.52 -3.67 -1.05
C VAL A 83 -11.20 -3.49 -2.41
N LEU A 84 -10.43 -3.35 -3.49
CA LEU A 84 -10.96 -3.21 -4.85
C LEU A 84 -11.75 -4.45 -5.30
N ALA A 85 -11.31 -5.66 -4.91
CA ALA A 85 -12.02 -6.89 -5.21
C ALA A 85 -13.37 -6.95 -4.48
N VAL A 86 -13.40 -6.65 -3.17
CA VAL A 86 -14.65 -6.59 -2.40
C VAL A 86 -15.59 -5.54 -2.98
N TRP A 87 -15.08 -4.35 -3.28
CA TRP A 87 -15.85 -3.28 -3.93
C TRP A 87 -16.44 -3.75 -5.26
N SER A 88 -15.63 -4.39 -6.13
CA SER A 88 -16.10 -4.89 -7.43
C SER A 88 -17.20 -5.96 -7.26
N VAL A 89 -17.03 -6.88 -6.30
CA VAL A 89 -18.04 -7.90 -6.00
C VAL A 89 -19.34 -7.26 -5.52
N SER A 90 -19.29 -6.29 -4.59
CA SER A 90 -20.48 -5.63 -4.08
C SER A 90 -21.26 -4.88 -5.18
N ARG A 91 -20.58 -4.37 -6.22
CA ARG A 91 -21.20 -3.63 -7.32
C ARG A 91 -21.66 -4.51 -8.49
N THR A 92 -21.23 -5.76 -8.57
CA THR A 92 -21.56 -6.67 -9.70
C THR A 92 -22.51 -7.79 -9.33
N ILE A 93 -22.22 -8.51 -8.28
CA ILE A 93 -23.00 -9.68 -7.80
C ILE A 93 -23.70 -9.42 -6.47
N GLY A 94 -23.28 -8.42 -5.73
CA GLY A 94 -23.71 -8.16 -4.36
C GLY A 94 -22.94 -9.00 -3.33
N VAL A 95 -22.97 -8.57 -2.07
CA VAL A 95 -22.35 -9.30 -0.95
C VAL A 95 -23.42 -10.15 -0.28
N HIS A 96 -23.25 -11.48 -0.32
CA HIS A 96 -24.19 -12.45 0.23
C HIS A 96 -23.78 -12.91 1.66
N ILE A 97 -23.22 -11.99 2.45
CA ILE A 97 -22.81 -12.22 3.83
C ILE A 97 -23.60 -11.26 4.72
N GLY A 98 -24.27 -11.75 5.77
CA GLY A 98 -25.08 -10.94 6.66
C GLY A 98 -26.57 -11.22 6.54
N PRO A 99 -27.42 -10.49 7.29
CA PRO A 99 -28.84 -10.77 7.40
C PRO A 99 -29.62 -10.47 6.10
N ASP A 100 -29.17 -9.50 5.34
CA ASP A 100 -29.82 -9.08 4.11
C ASP A 100 -28.88 -9.42 2.93
N SER A 101 -29.18 -10.48 2.19
CA SER A 101 -28.48 -10.81 0.95
C SER A 101 -28.88 -9.80 -0.13
N ALA A 102 -28.27 -8.63 -0.09
CA ALA A 102 -28.53 -7.56 -1.03
C ALA A 102 -27.96 -7.90 -2.42
N GLY A 103 -28.72 -7.57 -3.46
CA GLY A 103 -28.21 -7.55 -4.83
C GLY A 103 -27.10 -6.50 -5.03
N PRO A 104 -26.65 -6.30 -6.27
CA PRO A 104 -25.61 -5.30 -6.57
C PRO A 104 -26.01 -3.90 -6.10
N GLU A 105 -25.12 -3.24 -5.40
CA GLU A 105 -25.33 -1.88 -4.95
C GLU A 105 -25.01 -0.86 -6.05
N PRO A 106 -25.76 0.27 -6.16
CA PRO A 106 -25.46 1.31 -7.13
C PRO A 106 -24.13 1.99 -6.82
N ILE A 107 -23.39 2.40 -7.86
CA ILE A 107 -22.15 3.15 -7.70
C ILE A 107 -22.49 4.62 -7.40
N GLY A 108 -22.17 5.07 -6.18
CA GLY A 108 -22.26 6.46 -5.78
C GLY A 108 -20.99 7.26 -6.11
N PHE A 109 -21.07 8.59 -5.96
CA PHE A 109 -19.90 9.45 -6.17
C PHE A 109 -18.75 9.13 -5.21
N LEU A 110 -19.05 8.92 -3.92
CA LEU A 110 -18.02 8.58 -2.92
C LEU A 110 -17.39 7.22 -3.20
N ASP A 111 -18.15 6.26 -3.68
CA ASP A 111 -17.64 4.93 -4.09
C ASP A 111 -16.65 5.06 -5.25
N ALA A 112 -17.03 5.81 -6.29
CA ALA A 112 -16.17 6.01 -7.45
C ALA A 112 -14.89 6.77 -7.06
N LEU A 113 -15.00 7.76 -6.18
CA LEU A 113 -13.86 8.51 -5.68
C LEU A 113 -12.93 7.59 -4.87
N CYS A 114 -13.46 6.81 -3.94
CA CYS A 114 -12.70 5.88 -3.12
C CYS A 114 -11.99 4.83 -4.00
N GLY A 115 -12.70 4.21 -4.93
CA GLY A 115 -12.12 3.25 -5.88
C GLY A 115 -11.02 3.87 -6.75
N GLY A 116 -11.19 5.10 -7.19
CA GLY A 116 -10.17 5.85 -7.94
C GLY A 116 -8.91 6.11 -7.12
N LEU A 117 -9.05 6.52 -5.86
CA LEU A 117 -7.92 6.74 -4.94
C LEU A 117 -7.21 5.43 -4.58
N GLU A 118 -7.94 4.32 -4.41
CA GLU A 118 -7.36 2.99 -4.22
C GLU A 118 -6.53 2.55 -5.44
N CYS A 119 -7.02 2.79 -6.64
CA CYS A 119 -6.26 2.52 -7.87
C CYS A 119 -4.99 3.39 -7.94
N ALA A 120 -5.07 4.67 -7.55
CA ALA A 120 -3.93 5.56 -7.50
C ALA A 120 -2.89 5.10 -6.44
N LEU A 121 -3.36 4.71 -5.25
CA LEU A 121 -2.52 4.14 -4.20
C LEU A 121 -1.80 2.89 -4.70
N LEU A 122 -2.54 1.94 -5.28
CA LEU A 122 -2.00 0.71 -5.86
C LEU A 122 -0.92 1.01 -6.91
N PHE A 123 -1.19 1.94 -7.82
CA PHE A 123 -0.22 2.35 -8.84
C PHE A 123 1.07 2.89 -8.22
N VAL A 124 0.99 3.79 -7.23
CA VAL A 124 2.17 4.37 -6.57
C VAL A 124 2.95 3.30 -5.81
N LEU A 125 2.27 2.39 -5.09
CA LEU A 125 2.93 1.30 -4.36
C LEU A 125 3.67 0.34 -5.29
N VAL A 126 3.09 -0.01 -6.44
CA VAL A 126 3.76 -0.83 -7.47
C VAL A 126 4.99 -0.11 -8.02
N ARG A 127 4.91 1.21 -8.24
CA ARG A 127 6.08 2.01 -8.67
C ARG A 127 7.19 2.02 -7.62
N LEU A 128 6.85 2.20 -6.34
CA LEU A 128 7.79 2.14 -5.22
C LEU A 128 8.44 0.75 -5.10
N LEU A 129 7.65 -0.32 -5.24
CA LEU A 129 8.15 -1.69 -5.19
C LEU A 129 9.15 -1.98 -6.31
N ARG A 130 8.86 -1.53 -7.55
CA ARG A 130 9.75 -1.68 -8.71
C ARG A 130 11.03 -0.86 -8.55
N GLY A 131 10.93 0.37 -8.04
CA GLY A 131 12.08 1.23 -7.78
C GLY A 131 13.00 0.74 -6.66
N SER A 132 12.50 -0.15 -5.78
CA SER A 132 13.25 -0.78 -4.69
C SER A 132 13.97 -2.07 -5.10
N ALA A 133 13.86 -2.51 -6.36
CA ALA A 133 14.65 -3.63 -6.86
C ALA A 133 16.11 -3.19 -7.01
N PRO A 134 17.12 -3.96 -6.51
CA PRO A 134 18.51 -3.65 -6.75
C PRO A 134 18.77 -3.65 -8.25
N ALA A 135 19.59 -2.67 -8.70
CA ALA A 135 19.95 -2.59 -10.11
C ALA A 135 20.63 -3.90 -10.57
N PRO A 136 20.38 -4.38 -11.80
CA PRO A 136 20.94 -5.64 -12.31
C PRO A 136 22.48 -5.72 -12.18
N PHE A 137 23.15 -4.57 -12.23
CA PHE A 137 24.59 -4.44 -12.05
C PHE A 137 25.03 -4.73 -10.61
N GLU A 138 24.25 -4.35 -9.61
CA GLU A 138 24.57 -4.56 -8.20
C GLU A 138 24.34 -6.01 -7.79
N GLN A 139 23.35 -6.70 -8.38
CA GLN A 139 23.14 -8.13 -8.22
C GLN A 139 24.31 -8.96 -8.81
N ALA A 140 24.85 -8.53 -9.95
CA ALA A 140 26.01 -9.19 -10.57
C ALA A 140 27.29 -9.06 -9.72
N ARG A 141 27.41 -7.98 -8.95
CA ARG A 141 28.57 -7.74 -8.05
C ARG A 141 28.47 -8.52 -6.74
N MET A 142 27.26 -8.89 -6.31
CA MET A 142 27.04 -9.65 -5.08
C MET A 142 27.06 -11.17 -5.27
N ASP A 143 27.27 -11.66 -6.52
CA ASP A 143 27.37 -13.09 -6.80
C ASP A 143 28.85 -13.52 -6.88
N PRO A 144 29.48 -13.90 -5.75
CA PRO A 144 30.88 -14.32 -5.70
C PRO A 144 31.16 -15.59 -6.52
N ALA A 145 30.14 -16.36 -6.85
CA ALA A 145 30.25 -17.57 -7.66
C ALA A 145 30.58 -17.24 -9.13
N ARG A 146 30.16 -16.07 -9.64
CA ARG A 146 30.49 -15.64 -11.00
C ARG A 146 31.95 -15.19 -11.17
N GLU A 147 32.55 -14.55 -10.16
CA GLU A 147 33.96 -14.17 -10.18
C GLU A 147 34.87 -15.41 -10.14
N ALA A 148 34.53 -16.41 -9.32
CA ALA A 148 35.27 -17.65 -9.24
C ALA A 148 35.25 -18.44 -10.58
N TYR A 149 34.14 -18.42 -11.30
CA TYR A 149 34.00 -19.13 -12.59
C TYR A 149 34.73 -18.41 -13.76
N GLY A 150 34.83 -17.07 -13.71
CA GLY A 150 35.54 -16.28 -14.69
C GLY A 150 37.07 -16.48 -14.60
N SER A 151 37.61 -16.67 -13.39
CA SER A 151 39.03 -16.87 -13.14
C SER A 151 39.56 -18.25 -13.61
N ILE A 152 38.70 -19.27 -13.66
CA ILE A 152 39.08 -20.63 -14.09
C ILE A 152 39.17 -20.77 -15.63
N ARG A 153 38.51 -19.89 -16.40
CA ARG A 153 38.56 -19.92 -17.88
C ARG A 153 39.70 -19.09 -18.50
N GLY A 154 40.47 -18.38 -17.70
CA GLY A 154 41.56 -17.52 -18.16
C GLY A 154 42.97 -18.13 -18.02
N GLN A 155 43.08 -19.38 -17.62
CA GLN A 155 44.32 -20.16 -17.61
C GLN A 155 44.23 -21.26 -18.69
#